data_39a2cd978fbdb4ac3bf04dfc2796d921
#
_entry.id   39a2cd978fbdb4ac3bf04dfc2796d921
#
_cell.length_a   1.000
_cell.length_b   1.000
_cell.length_c   1.000
_cell.angle_alpha   90.00
_cell.angle_beta   90.00
_cell.angle_gamma   90.00
#
_symmetry.space_group_name_H-M   'P 1'
#
loop_
_entity.id
_entity.type
_entity.pdbx_description
1 polymer ?
#
loop_
_entity_poly.entity_id
_entity_poly.type
_entity_poly.pdbx_seq_one_letter_code
_entity_poly.pdbx_strand_id
1 'polypeptide(L)' 'MKESARYAKIVEWSEEDQCFVGSSPGLIYGGCHGLDERAVFEQLCQVVEEAIALCHQDGKPLPPPTSGRDYANKMQNVA' A
#
# COMPACT_ATOMS: atom_id res chain seq x y z
N MET A 1 17.86 -5.40 0.72
CA MET A 1 16.51 -4.96 0.34
C MET A 1 15.86 -4.20 1.49
N LYS A 2 15.24 -3.06 1.21
CA LYS A 2 14.50 -2.34 2.23
C LYS A 2 13.26 -3.12 2.64
N GLU A 3 12.88 -3.05 3.90
CA GLU A 3 11.66 -3.70 4.37
C GLU A 3 10.43 -3.23 3.60
N SER A 4 10.39 -1.94 3.25
CA SER A 4 9.26 -1.39 2.50
C SER A 4 9.07 -2.05 1.14
N ALA A 5 10.13 -2.59 0.55
CA ALA A 5 10.04 -3.27 -0.75
C ALA A 5 9.33 -4.62 -0.67
N ARG A 6 9.14 -5.15 0.54
CA ARG A 6 8.46 -6.42 0.76
C ARG A 6 6.93 -6.28 0.75
N TYR A 7 6.44 -5.07 0.85
CA TYR A 7 5.00 -4.80 0.90
C TYR A 7 4.48 -4.43 -0.48
N ALA A 8 3.37 -5.02 -0.88
CA ALA A 8 2.73 -4.70 -2.14
C ALA A 8 2.21 -3.27 -2.11
N LYS A 9 2.33 -2.57 -3.23
CA LYS A 9 1.87 -1.19 -3.35
C LYS A 9 0.98 -1.12 -4.57
N ILE A 10 -0.22 -0.61 -4.37
CA ILE A 10 -1.23 -0.56 -5.41
C ILE A 10 -1.67 0.88 -5.62
N VAL A 11 -1.61 1.33 -6.87
CA VAL A 11 -2.16 2.63 -7.26
C VAL A 11 -3.23 2.36 -8.30
N GLU A 12 -4.43 2.81 -8.02
CA GLU A 12 -5.56 2.57 -8.91
C GLU A 12 -6.43 3.81 -9.05
N TRP A 13 -7.12 3.89 -10.17
CA TRP A 13 -8.05 4.98 -10.41
C TRP A 13 -9.34 4.74 -9.63
N SER A 14 -9.79 5.76 -8.92
CA SER A 14 -11.06 5.73 -8.21
C SER A 14 -12.09 6.57 -8.96
N GLU A 15 -13.10 5.92 -9.51
CA GLU A 15 -14.19 6.64 -10.17
C GLU A 15 -14.96 7.49 -9.18
N GLU A 16 -15.14 6.99 -7.97
CA GLU A 16 -15.85 7.70 -6.93
C GLU A 16 -15.15 9.00 -6.54
N ASP A 17 -13.82 8.92 -6.37
CA ASP A 17 -13.03 10.06 -5.91
C ASP A 17 -12.45 10.89 -7.05
N GLN A 18 -12.56 10.41 -8.28
CA GLN A 18 -12.03 11.07 -9.48
C GLN A 18 -10.54 11.37 -9.36
N CYS A 19 -9.78 10.40 -8.86
CA CYS A 19 -8.33 10.52 -8.72
C CYS A 19 -7.71 9.14 -8.54
N PHE A 20 -6.38 9.08 -8.60
CA PHE A 20 -5.65 7.86 -8.27
C PHE A 20 -5.55 7.75 -6.76
N VAL A 21 -5.69 6.53 -6.26
CA VAL A 21 -5.59 6.23 -4.83
C VAL A 21 -4.54 5.16 -4.63
N GLY A 22 -3.67 5.37 -3.65
CA GLY A 22 -2.61 4.42 -3.31
C GLY A 22 -2.92 3.68 -2.02
N SER A 23 -2.60 2.40 -1.99
CA SER A 23 -2.74 1.58 -0.80
C SER A 23 -1.67 0.50 -0.74
N SER A 24 -1.38 0.03 0.46
CA SER A 24 -0.49 -1.10 0.68
C SER A 24 -1.25 -2.09 1.56
N PRO A 25 -1.77 -3.18 0.97
CA PRO A 25 -2.65 -4.10 1.71
C PRO A 25 -1.99 -4.63 2.98
N GLY A 26 -2.75 -4.61 4.07
CA GLY A 26 -2.26 -5.06 5.37
C GLY A 26 -1.52 -4.00 6.16
N LEU A 27 -1.09 -2.92 5.53
CA LEU A 27 -0.31 -1.88 6.19
C LEU A 27 -1.00 -0.51 6.14
N ILE A 28 -1.43 -0.08 4.94
CA ILE A 28 -2.05 1.23 4.75
C ILE A 28 -3.20 1.10 3.76
N TYR A 29 -4.35 1.69 4.09
CA TYR A 29 -5.49 1.77 3.20
C TYR A 29 -5.87 3.23 3.03
N GLY A 30 -5.75 3.74 1.81
CA GLY A 30 -6.01 5.14 1.51
C GLY A 30 -4.90 6.04 2.05
N GLY A 31 -5.07 7.30 2.00
CA GLY A 31 -4.09 8.26 2.52
C GLY A 31 -3.18 8.83 1.45
N CYS A 32 -3.04 8.17 0.31
CA CYS A 32 -2.31 8.70 -0.84
C CYS A 32 -3.31 8.88 -1.98
N HIS A 33 -3.37 10.06 -2.55
CA HIS A 33 -4.27 10.33 -3.67
C HIS A 33 -3.76 11.50 -4.49
N GLY A 34 -4.14 11.53 -5.75
CA GLY A 34 -3.75 12.61 -6.63
C GLY A 34 -4.12 12.32 -8.07
N LEU A 35 -3.84 13.28 -8.95
CA LEU A 35 -4.18 13.17 -10.36
C LEU A 35 -3.05 12.60 -11.21
N ASP A 36 -1.86 12.46 -10.64
CA ASP A 36 -0.70 11.89 -11.33
C ASP A 36 -0.36 10.55 -10.70
N GLU A 37 -0.55 9.48 -11.47
CA GLU A 37 -0.34 8.11 -11.02
C GLU A 37 1.06 7.89 -10.44
N ARG A 38 2.08 8.40 -11.11
CA ARG A 38 3.47 8.21 -10.66
C ARG A 38 3.76 8.97 -9.37
N ALA A 39 3.23 10.17 -9.25
CA ALA A 39 3.41 10.96 -8.04
C ALA A 39 2.72 10.28 -6.84
N VAL A 40 1.55 9.69 -7.07
CA VAL A 40 0.85 8.94 -6.03
C VAL A 40 1.67 7.72 -5.61
N PHE A 41 2.29 7.03 -6.56
CA PHE A 41 3.14 5.87 -6.24
C PHE A 41 4.35 6.27 -5.42
N GLU A 42 5.02 7.37 -5.77
CA GLU A 42 6.16 7.86 -5.01
C GLU A 42 5.76 8.23 -3.59
N GLN A 43 4.63 8.91 -3.45
CA GLN A 43 4.08 9.24 -2.13
C GLN A 43 3.78 7.99 -1.33
N LEU A 44 3.20 6.98 -1.97
CA LEU A 44 2.89 5.71 -1.32
C LEU A 44 4.15 5.02 -0.81
N CYS A 45 5.21 5.00 -1.60
CA CYS A 45 6.49 4.41 -1.17
C CYS A 45 6.99 5.10 0.10
N GLN A 46 6.93 6.43 0.14
CA GLN A 46 7.37 7.19 1.29
C GLN A 46 6.49 6.92 2.53
N VAL A 47 5.19 6.88 2.34
CA VAL A 47 4.25 6.63 3.44
C VAL A 47 4.44 5.22 4.00
N VAL A 48 4.71 4.23 3.14
CA VAL A 48 4.99 2.87 3.60
C VAL A 48 6.28 2.84 4.43
N GLU A 49 7.33 3.52 3.98
CA GLU A 49 8.57 3.60 4.76
C GLU A 49 8.35 4.26 6.12
N GLU A 50 7.56 5.33 6.17
CA GLU A 50 7.24 6.02 7.41
C GLU A 50 6.43 5.14 8.36
N ALA A 51 5.47 4.38 7.83
CA ALA A 51 4.65 3.48 8.64
C ALA A 51 5.51 2.38 9.28
N ILE A 52 6.47 1.84 8.52
CA ILE A 52 7.38 0.82 9.03
C ILE A 52 8.27 1.41 10.13
N ALA A 53 8.82 2.60 9.89
CA ALA A 53 9.65 3.28 10.88
C ALA A 53 8.88 3.53 12.18
N LEU A 54 7.62 3.90 12.05
CA LEU A 54 6.77 4.15 13.21
C LEU A 54 6.50 2.87 14.00
N CYS A 55 6.28 1.75 13.32
CA CYS A 55 6.13 0.46 14.00
C CYS A 55 7.39 0.10 14.79
N HIS A 56 8.56 0.29 14.20
CA HIS A 56 9.82 0.02 14.91
C HIS A 56 9.98 0.94 16.13
N GLN A 57 9.66 2.21 15.97
CA GLN A 57 9.75 3.18 17.05
C GLN A 57 8.84 2.81 18.21
N ASP A 58 7.64 2.35 17.92
CA ASP A 58 6.65 1.97 18.93
C ASP A 58 6.84 0.56 19.47
N GLY A 59 7.82 -0.18 18.96
CA GLY A 59 8.06 -1.55 19.37
C GLY A 59 6.97 -2.53 18.96
N LYS A 60 6.17 -2.16 17.97
CA LYS A 60 5.09 -3.01 17.47
C LYS A 60 5.61 -3.95 16.39
N PRO A 61 5.11 -5.18 16.32
CA PRO A 61 5.49 -6.07 15.23
C PRO A 61 4.94 -5.55 13.90
N LEU A 62 5.73 -5.71 12.84
CA LEU A 62 5.26 -5.36 11.50
C LEU A 62 4.21 -6.37 11.05
N PRO A 63 3.15 -5.91 10.36
CA PRO A 63 2.20 -6.85 9.78
C PRO A 63 2.88 -7.70 8.71
N PRO A 64 2.43 -8.94 8.50
CA PRO A 64 3.01 -9.78 7.46
C PRO A 64 2.77 -9.16 6.09
N PRO A 65 3.78 -9.17 5.20
CA PRO A 65 3.59 -8.63 3.86
C PRO A 65 2.53 -9.40 3.08
N THR A 66 1.65 -8.67 2.39
CA THR A 66 0.66 -9.26 1.50
C THR A 66 1.22 -9.25 0.09
N SER A 67 1.41 -10.41 -0.51
CA SER A 67 1.95 -10.51 -1.86
C SER A 67 0.86 -10.27 -2.90
N GLY A 68 1.28 -9.95 -4.12
CA GLY A 68 0.35 -9.83 -5.23
C GLY A 68 -0.39 -11.13 -5.50
N ARG A 69 0.27 -12.28 -5.25
CA ARG A 69 -0.37 -13.58 -5.39
C ARG A 69 -1.50 -13.76 -4.38
N ASP A 70 -1.28 -13.35 -3.13
CA ASP A 70 -2.31 -13.44 -2.10
C ASP A 70 -3.50 -12.58 -2.45
N TYR A 71 -3.25 -11.39 -2.97
CA TYR A 71 -4.29 -10.48 -3.40
C TYR A 71 -5.10 -11.08 -4.55
N ALA A 72 -4.42 -11.65 -5.55
CA ALA A 72 -5.07 -12.29 -6.69
C ALA A 72 -5.92 -13.48 -6.25
N ASN A 73 -5.42 -14.28 -5.30
CA ASN A 73 -6.16 -15.42 -4.78
C ASN A 73 -7.45 -14.99 -4.10
N LYS A 74 -7.41 -13.90 -3.34
CA LYS A 74 -8.60 -13.35 -2.71
C LYS A 74 -9.63 -12.93 -3.74
N MET A 75 -9.18 -12.29 -4.83
CA MET A 75 -10.07 -11.87 -5.90
C MET A 75 -10.74 -13.06 -6.60
N GLN A 76 -10.01 -14.15 -6.78
CA GLN A 76 -10.55 -15.35 -7.42
C GLN A 76 -11.58 -16.06 -6.55
N ASN A 77 -11.49 -15.91 -5.24
CA ASN A 77 -12.40 -16.54 -4.31
C ASN A 77 -13.69 -15.76 -4.09
N VAL A 78 -13.78 -14.58 -4.65
CA VAL A 78 -15.01 -13.79 -4.61
C VAL A 78 -15.84 -14.20 -5.82
N ALA A 79 -16.76 -15.10 -5.58
CA ALA A 79 -17.63 -15.62 -6.63
C ALA A 79 -18.74 -14.63 -6.97
#